data_edf4ef19f730f9ac873097287357dabe
#
_entry.id   edf4ef19f730f9ac873097287357dabe
#
_cell.length_a   1.000
_cell.length_b   1.000
_cell.length_c   1.000
_cell.angle_alpha   90.00
_cell.angle_beta   90.00
_cell.angle_gamma   90.00
#
_symmetry.space_group_name_H-M   'P 1'
#
loop_
_entity.id
_entity.type
_entity.pdbx_description
1 polymer ?
#
loop_
_entity_poly.entity_id
_entity_poly.type
_entity_poly.pdbx_seq_one_letter_code
_entity_poly.pdbx_strand_id
1 'polypeptide(L)'
;MTMVRLELAEGMTLELDNAQRVRLIHLLGGALPGGAVSPEGQVVLADDHPMWDHASGGDRQAGVEFHDSDEQLARTLRRGLSKKSRVFFEHLLREPGRLVSVTDLIETYPDVFGSASAVAGSLTSFSRACKRAERSLPFYWWEGRGGAPTRYAVRPAVAQVFLRAGT
;
A
#
# COMPACT_ATOMS: atom_id res chain seq x y z
N MET A 1 -23.96 17.33 5.27
CA MET A 1 -23.93 16.19 4.34
C MET A 1 -22.91 16.51 3.26
N THR A 2 -21.81 15.81 3.17
CA THR A 2 -20.76 16.13 2.20
C THR A 2 -21.10 15.44 0.87
N MET A 3 -21.37 16.25 -0.16
CA MET A 3 -21.58 15.77 -1.53
C MET A 3 -20.25 15.77 -2.27
N VAL A 4 -19.99 14.73 -3.04
CA VAL A 4 -18.82 14.63 -3.91
C VAL A 4 -19.28 14.75 -5.35
N ARG A 5 -18.65 15.65 -6.10
CA ARG A 5 -18.90 15.89 -7.51
C ARG A 5 -17.89 15.12 -8.36
N LEU A 6 -18.40 14.25 -9.24
CA LEU A 6 -17.60 13.55 -10.24
C LEU A 6 -17.88 14.15 -11.61
N GLU A 7 -16.83 14.57 -12.31
CA GLU A 7 -16.92 14.97 -13.73
C GLU A 7 -16.78 13.73 -14.61
N LEU A 8 -17.80 13.47 -15.39
CA LEU A 8 -17.82 12.43 -16.41
C LEU A 8 -17.42 13.03 -17.77
N ALA A 9 -17.08 12.21 -18.74
CA ALA A 9 -16.81 12.66 -20.11
C ALA A 9 -18.02 13.47 -20.67
N GLU A 10 -17.74 14.45 -21.55
CA GLU A 10 -18.74 15.31 -22.21
C GLU A 10 -19.47 16.33 -21.31
N GLY A 11 -18.84 16.76 -20.22
CA GLY A 11 -19.39 17.82 -19.37
C GLY A 11 -20.56 17.40 -18.47
N MET A 12 -20.85 16.11 -18.39
CA MET A 12 -21.78 15.57 -17.40
C MET A 12 -21.14 15.50 -16.02
N THR A 13 -21.84 16.00 -15.02
CA THR A 13 -21.43 15.90 -13.62
C THR A 13 -22.39 15.02 -12.85
N LEU A 14 -21.85 14.14 -12.02
CA LEU A 14 -22.62 13.31 -11.10
C LEU A 14 -22.33 13.75 -9.67
N GLU A 15 -23.37 14.16 -8.95
CA GLU A 15 -23.27 14.49 -7.52
C GLU A 15 -23.70 13.25 -6.70
N LEU A 16 -22.81 12.78 -5.85
CA LEU A 16 -23.03 11.59 -5.04
C LEU A 16 -22.93 11.92 -3.55
N ASP A 17 -23.86 11.40 -2.78
CA ASP A 17 -23.69 11.31 -1.35
C ASP A 17 -22.68 10.21 -0.98
N ASN A 18 -22.30 10.11 0.30
CA ASN A 18 -21.28 9.17 0.73
C ASN A 18 -21.72 7.69 0.50
N ALA A 19 -22.99 7.37 0.65
CA ALA A 19 -23.52 6.01 0.44
C ALA A 19 -23.54 5.64 -1.06
N GLN A 20 -23.93 6.59 -1.91
CA GLN A 20 -23.91 6.44 -3.36
C GLN A 20 -22.49 6.29 -3.89
N ARG A 21 -21.53 7.06 -3.33
CA ARG A 21 -20.11 6.93 -3.65
C ARG A 21 -19.56 5.54 -3.32
N VAL A 22 -19.87 5.01 -2.15
CA VAL A 22 -19.48 3.66 -1.74
C VAL A 22 -20.07 2.62 -2.69
N ARG A 23 -21.35 2.74 -3.05
CA ARG A 23 -21.98 1.83 -4.03
C ARG A 23 -21.35 1.91 -5.41
N LEU A 24 -21.00 3.11 -5.88
CA LEU A 24 -20.33 3.28 -7.17
C LEU A 24 -18.94 2.68 -7.16
N ILE A 25 -18.17 2.86 -6.07
CA ILE A 25 -16.86 2.23 -5.88
C ILE A 25 -17.00 0.69 -5.90
N HIS A 26 -18.01 0.14 -5.23
CA HIS A 26 -18.30 -1.30 -5.27
C HIS A 26 -18.63 -1.80 -6.69
N LEU A 27 -19.45 -1.06 -7.43
CA LEU A 27 -19.82 -1.42 -8.80
C LEU A 27 -18.61 -1.33 -9.74
N LEU A 28 -17.79 -0.28 -9.63
CA LEU A 28 -16.61 -0.09 -10.47
C LEU A 28 -15.46 -1.03 -10.04
N GLY A 29 -15.30 -1.27 -8.74
CA GLY A 29 -14.28 -2.19 -8.22
C GLY A 29 -14.54 -3.65 -8.63
N GLY A 30 -15.79 -4.07 -8.73
CA GLY A 30 -16.16 -5.37 -9.29
C GLY A 30 -16.02 -5.46 -10.80
N ALA A 31 -15.93 -4.33 -11.51
CA ALA A 31 -15.75 -4.25 -12.95
C ALA A 31 -14.29 -4.09 -13.38
N LEU A 32 -13.38 -3.76 -12.45
CA LEU A 32 -11.95 -3.65 -12.74
C LEU A 32 -11.30 -5.04 -12.62
N PRO A 33 -10.62 -5.54 -13.66
CA PRO A 33 -9.93 -6.81 -13.58
C PRO A 33 -8.89 -6.76 -12.46
N GLY A 34 -8.98 -7.71 -11.51
CA GLY A 34 -8.01 -7.90 -10.44
C GLY A 34 -8.18 -7.04 -9.18
N GLY A 35 -9.20 -6.18 -9.07
CA GLY A 35 -9.47 -5.39 -7.87
C GLY A 35 -10.67 -5.91 -7.08
N ALA A 36 -10.49 -6.24 -5.80
CA ALA A 36 -11.59 -6.42 -4.86
C ALA A 36 -11.77 -5.15 -4.02
N VAL A 37 -13.02 -4.82 -3.69
CA VAL A 37 -13.33 -3.73 -2.76
C VAL A 37 -13.70 -4.37 -1.43
N SER A 38 -13.02 -3.99 -0.35
CA SER A 38 -13.36 -4.47 0.99
C SER A 38 -14.77 -3.99 1.39
N PRO A 39 -15.43 -4.63 2.38
CA PRO A 39 -16.73 -4.19 2.90
C PRO A 39 -16.77 -2.71 3.33
N GLU A 40 -15.61 -2.15 3.66
CA GLU A 40 -15.43 -0.75 4.06
C GLU A 40 -15.19 0.21 2.89
N GLY A 41 -15.32 -0.27 1.64
CA GLY A 41 -15.13 0.53 0.43
C GLY A 41 -13.66 0.81 0.07
N GLN A 42 -12.72 0.05 0.64
CA GLN A 42 -11.29 0.19 0.38
C GLN A 42 -10.88 -0.68 -0.82
N VAL A 43 -9.99 -0.15 -1.64
CA VAL A 43 -9.47 -0.88 -2.80
C VAL A 43 -8.37 -1.84 -2.33
N VAL A 44 -8.55 -3.13 -2.64
CA VAL A 44 -7.54 -4.18 -2.44
C VAL A 44 -7.05 -4.64 -3.81
N LEU A 45 -5.76 -4.56 -4.04
CA LEU A 45 -5.12 -4.89 -5.31
C LEU A 45 -4.72 -6.38 -5.32
N ALA A 46 -5.16 -7.13 -6.33
CA ALA A 46 -4.65 -8.47 -6.61
C ALA A 46 -3.20 -8.40 -7.14
N ASP A 47 -2.50 -9.54 -7.20
CA ASP A 47 -1.09 -9.59 -7.61
C ASP A 47 -0.84 -9.10 -9.04
N ASP A 48 -1.79 -9.31 -9.93
CA ASP A 48 -1.74 -8.94 -11.35
C ASP A 48 -2.37 -7.57 -11.65
N HIS A 49 -2.73 -6.82 -10.62
CA HIS A 49 -3.40 -5.53 -10.83
C HIS A 49 -2.45 -4.52 -11.49
N PRO A 50 -2.83 -3.87 -12.61
CA PRO A 50 -1.94 -2.97 -13.37
C PRO A 50 -1.46 -1.74 -12.58
N MET A 51 -2.10 -1.41 -11.46
CA MET A 51 -1.68 -0.31 -10.61
C MET A 51 -0.28 -0.51 -10.02
N TRP A 52 0.20 -1.75 -9.89
CA TRP A 52 1.57 -2.02 -9.42
C TRP A 52 2.63 -1.43 -10.36
N ASP A 53 2.39 -1.45 -11.66
CA ASP A 53 3.30 -0.92 -12.68
C ASP A 53 3.40 0.62 -12.66
N HIS A 54 2.42 1.27 -12.02
CA HIS A 54 2.35 2.73 -11.87
C HIS A 54 2.75 3.23 -10.47
N ALA A 55 3.31 2.35 -9.64
CA ALA A 55 3.81 2.75 -8.34
C ALA A 55 4.98 3.74 -8.47
N SER A 56 5.03 4.71 -7.55
CA SER A 56 6.19 5.58 -7.42
C SER A 56 7.37 4.76 -6.89
N GLY A 57 8.59 5.07 -7.27
CA GLY A 57 9.73 4.39 -6.66
C GLY A 57 10.96 4.29 -7.52
N GLY A 58 10.82 4.39 -8.81
CA GLY A 58 11.95 4.38 -9.75
C GLY A 58 12.96 3.27 -9.40
N ASP A 59 14.22 3.64 -9.26
CA ASP A 59 15.33 2.71 -8.97
C ASP A 59 15.20 1.90 -7.67
N ARG A 60 14.36 2.33 -6.70
CA ARG A 60 14.12 1.58 -5.46
C ARG A 60 13.30 0.31 -5.68
N GLN A 61 12.59 0.24 -6.80
CA GLN A 61 11.83 -0.93 -7.25
C GLN A 61 12.57 -1.71 -8.36
N ALA A 62 13.77 -1.27 -8.75
CA ALA A 62 14.55 -1.88 -9.84
C ALA A 62 15.21 -3.23 -9.46
N GLY A 63 15.15 -3.64 -8.20
CA GLY A 63 15.65 -4.94 -7.74
C GLY A 63 14.72 -6.10 -8.09
N VAL A 64 15.21 -7.31 -7.84
CA VAL A 64 14.38 -8.52 -7.93
C VAL A 64 13.37 -8.52 -6.78
N GLU A 65 12.11 -8.76 -7.08
CA GLU A 65 11.06 -8.87 -6.06
C GLU A 65 11.28 -10.11 -5.18
N PHE A 66 10.82 -10.06 -3.93
CA PHE A 66 10.85 -11.23 -3.05
C PHE A 66 9.95 -12.33 -3.59
N HIS A 67 10.45 -13.56 -3.60
CA HIS A 67 9.73 -14.75 -4.07
C HIS A 67 9.84 -15.89 -3.05
N ASP A 68 9.15 -16.99 -3.28
CA ASP A 68 8.97 -18.08 -2.33
C ASP A 68 10.25 -18.64 -1.72
N SER A 69 11.36 -18.66 -2.45
CA SER A 69 12.65 -19.14 -1.93
C SER A 69 13.37 -18.14 -1.01
N ASP A 70 12.86 -16.91 -0.86
CA ASP A 70 13.48 -15.85 -0.06
C ASP A 70 13.01 -15.82 1.41
N GLU A 71 12.36 -16.86 1.89
CA GLU A 71 11.80 -16.90 3.26
C GLU A 71 12.86 -16.62 4.34
N GLN A 72 14.05 -17.23 4.23
CA GLN A 72 15.14 -16.98 5.19
C GLN A 72 15.66 -15.52 5.11
N LEU A 73 15.70 -14.94 3.91
CA LEU A 73 16.07 -13.56 3.69
C LEU A 73 15.03 -12.61 4.28
N ALA A 74 13.75 -12.87 4.05
CA ALA A 74 12.62 -12.12 4.61
C ALA A 74 12.65 -12.16 6.15
N ARG A 75 12.94 -13.31 6.75
CA ARG A 75 13.11 -13.47 8.21
C ARG A 75 14.26 -12.61 8.73
N THR A 76 15.40 -12.63 8.07
CA THR A 76 16.56 -11.80 8.44
C THR A 76 16.26 -10.33 8.34
N LEU A 77 15.60 -9.91 7.26
CA LEU A 77 15.18 -8.52 7.07
C LEU A 77 14.22 -8.07 8.18
N ARG A 78 13.18 -8.85 8.47
CA ARG A 78 12.21 -8.50 9.54
C ARG A 78 12.89 -8.32 10.90
N ARG A 79 13.85 -9.18 11.26
CA ARG A 79 14.59 -9.07 12.52
C ARG A 79 15.43 -7.79 12.60
N GLY A 80 15.95 -7.33 11.46
CA GLY A 80 16.78 -6.11 11.36
C GLY A 80 15.99 -4.80 11.32
N LEU A 81 14.66 -4.84 11.23
CA LEU A 81 13.85 -3.63 11.17
C LEU A 81 13.84 -2.88 12.50
N SER A 82 13.89 -1.54 12.42
CA SER A 82 13.62 -0.67 13.57
C SER A 82 12.18 -0.86 14.07
N LYS A 83 11.90 -0.45 15.32
CA LYS A 83 10.54 -0.53 15.88
C LYS A 83 9.50 0.15 14.96
N LYS A 84 9.80 1.36 14.48
CA LYS A 84 8.91 2.11 13.58
C LYS A 84 8.70 1.40 12.24
N SER A 85 9.77 0.93 11.61
CA SER A 85 9.72 0.18 10.35
C SER A 85 8.92 -1.11 10.49
N ARG A 86 9.05 -1.80 11.63
CA ARG A 86 8.29 -3.02 11.92
C ARG A 86 6.80 -2.73 12.05
N VAL A 87 6.40 -1.72 12.82
CA VAL A 87 4.98 -1.32 12.96
C VAL A 87 4.38 -0.98 11.60
N PHE A 88 5.08 -0.19 10.79
CA PHE A 88 4.68 0.14 9.43
C PHE A 88 4.42 -1.12 8.59
N PHE A 89 5.43 -1.99 8.52
CA PHE A 89 5.37 -3.15 7.63
C PHE A 89 4.35 -4.21 8.09
N GLU A 90 4.26 -4.46 9.39
CA GLU A 90 3.27 -5.38 9.94
C GLU A 90 1.83 -4.87 9.74
N HIS A 91 1.62 -3.55 9.73
CA HIS A 91 0.32 -3.01 9.35
C HIS A 91 -0.05 -3.34 7.91
N LEU A 92 0.89 -3.18 6.96
CA LEU A 92 0.66 -3.54 5.56
C LEU A 92 0.46 -5.05 5.35
N LEU A 93 1.16 -5.90 6.13
CA LEU A 93 1.05 -7.35 6.04
C LEU A 93 -0.28 -7.91 6.56
N ARG A 94 -1.05 -7.17 7.35
CA ARG A 94 -2.36 -7.61 7.84
C ARG A 94 -3.38 -7.74 6.73
N GLU A 95 -3.32 -6.86 5.75
CA GLU A 95 -4.24 -6.82 4.62
C GLU A 95 -3.44 -6.61 3.32
N PRO A 96 -2.84 -7.68 2.79
CA PRO A 96 -2.05 -7.61 1.55
C PRO A 96 -2.88 -7.07 0.38
N GLY A 97 -2.29 -6.19 -0.40
CA GLY A 97 -2.96 -5.52 -1.52
C GLY A 97 -3.77 -4.28 -1.13
N ARG A 98 -4.08 -4.07 0.15
CA ARG A 98 -4.81 -2.89 0.61
C ARG A 98 -3.94 -1.64 0.49
N LEU A 99 -4.52 -0.57 -0.07
CA LEU A 99 -3.91 0.76 -0.12
C LEU A 99 -4.09 1.47 1.23
N VAL A 100 -3.00 1.62 1.97
CA VAL A 100 -2.96 2.30 3.27
C VAL A 100 -2.39 3.70 3.09
N SER A 101 -3.11 4.74 3.49
CA SER A 101 -2.62 6.11 3.42
C SER A 101 -1.68 6.45 4.58
N VAL A 102 -0.82 7.45 4.37
CA VAL A 102 -0.01 8.05 5.46
C VAL A 102 -0.90 8.56 6.60
N THR A 103 -2.06 9.11 6.26
CA THR A 103 -3.02 9.61 7.27
C THR A 103 -3.53 8.48 8.14
N ASP A 104 -3.95 7.35 7.54
CA ASP A 104 -4.41 6.17 8.29
C ASP A 104 -3.33 5.64 9.24
N LEU A 105 -2.06 5.64 8.80
CA LEU A 105 -0.94 5.21 9.65
C LEU A 105 -0.72 6.12 10.85
N ILE A 106 -0.82 7.43 10.66
CA ILE A 106 -0.67 8.42 11.74
C ILE A 106 -1.83 8.31 12.73
N GLU A 107 -3.06 8.18 12.24
CA GLU A 107 -4.26 8.03 13.07
C GLU A 107 -4.27 6.71 13.85
N THR A 108 -3.82 5.61 13.22
CA THR A 108 -3.77 4.30 13.86
C THR A 108 -2.64 4.19 14.90
N TYR A 109 -1.51 4.86 14.64
CA TYR A 109 -0.31 4.77 15.49
C TYR A 109 0.25 6.15 15.84
N PRO A 110 -0.50 7.03 16.53
CA PRO A 110 -0.07 8.40 16.82
C PRO A 110 1.21 8.46 17.65
N ASP A 111 1.43 7.50 18.55
CA ASP A 111 2.65 7.40 19.39
C ASP A 111 3.90 6.96 18.60
N VAL A 112 3.72 6.42 17.40
CA VAL A 112 4.82 5.94 16.55
C VAL A 112 5.10 6.91 15.40
N PHE A 113 4.04 7.42 14.78
CA PHE A 113 4.08 8.27 13.59
C PHE A 113 3.40 9.61 13.88
N GLY A 114 4.17 10.59 14.33
CA GLY A 114 3.62 11.94 14.59
C GLY A 114 3.48 12.81 13.33
N SER A 115 3.96 12.35 12.16
CA SER A 115 3.91 13.10 10.89
C SER A 115 4.20 12.22 9.69
N ALA A 116 3.87 12.72 8.49
CA ALA A 116 4.21 12.05 7.24
C ALA A 116 5.73 11.85 7.05
N SER A 117 6.54 12.81 7.49
CA SER A 117 8.00 12.68 7.46
C SER A 117 8.52 11.60 8.40
N ALA A 118 7.86 11.35 9.53
CA ALA A 118 8.20 10.25 10.42
C ALA A 118 7.90 8.89 9.78
N VAL A 119 6.80 8.76 9.03
CA VAL A 119 6.51 7.56 8.22
C VAL A 119 7.60 7.36 7.17
N ALA A 120 7.88 8.39 6.35
CA ALA A 120 8.92 8.32 5.31
C ALA A 120 10.30 7.98 5.87
N GLY A 121 10.68 8.56 7.01
CA GLY A 121 11.94 8.28 7.70
C GLY A 121 12.06 6.83 8.18
N SER A 122 10.95 6.18 8.52
CA SER A 122 10.94 4.77 8.95
C SER A 122 11.32 3.81 7.82
N LEU A 123 11.25 4.23 6.54
CA LEU A 123 11.51 3.38 5.38
C LEU A 123 13.01 3.24 5.05
N THR A 124 13.87 4.07 5.64
CA THR A 124 15.31 4.08 5.34
C THR A 124 15.99 2.74 5.66
N SER A 125 15.56 2.06 6.72
CA SER A 125 16.11 0.76 7.11
C SER A 125 15.82 -0.32 6.07
N PHE A 126 14.64 -0.30 5.43
CA PHE A 126 14.30 -1.19 4.33
C PHE A 126 15.22 -1.00 3.14
N SER A 127 15.40 0.25 2.70
CA SER A 127 16.23 0.56 1.53
C SER A 127 17.64 0.01 1.67
N ARG A 128 18.26 0.15 2.85
CA ARG A 128 19.60 -0.38 3.10
C ARG A 128 19.63 -1.92 3.11
N ALA A 129 18.66 -2.54 3.76
CA ALA A 129 18.61 -4.00 3.88
C ALA A 129 18.32 -4.65 2.52
N CYS A 130 17.35 -4.13 1.77
CA CYS A 130 17.00 -4.65 0.46
C CYS A 130 18.13 -4.47 -0.56
N LYS A 131 18.80 -3.31 -0.55
CA LYS A 131 19.98 -3.08 -1.42
C LYS A 131 21.10 -4.09 -1.17
N ARG A 132 21.38 -4.44 0.10
CA ARG A 132 22.39 -5.46 0.44
C ARG A 132 21.98 -6.86 0.00
N ALA A 133 20.67 -7.12 -0.07
CA ALA A 133 20.09 -8.38 -0.46
C ALA A 133 19.82 -8.48 -1.97
N GLU A 134 20.12 -7.41 -2.73
CA GLU A 134 19.81 -7.31 -4.17
C GLU A 134 18.32 -7.53 -4.46
N ARG A 135 17.46 -7.04 -3.54
CA ARG A 135 16.00 -7.10 -3.65
C ARG A 135 15.40 -5.71 -3.74
N SER A 136 14.27 -5.61 -4.44
CA SER A 136 13.41 -4.43 -4.39
C SER A 136 12.81 -4.27 -2.99
N LEU A 137 12.23 -3.10 -2.71
CA LEU A 137 11.47 -2.93 -1.47
C LEU A 137 10.28 -3.89 -1.44
N PRO A 138 9.94 -4.49 -0.27
CA PRO A 138 8.84 -5.43 -0.17
C PRO A 138 7.46 -4.76 -0.15
N PHE A 139 7.39 -3.49 -0.46
CA PHE A 139 6.16 -2.70 -0.56
C PHE A 139 6.28 -1.65 -1.65
N TYR A 140 5.15 -1.21 -2.15
CA TYR A 140 5.00 -0.18 -3.16
C TYR A 140 4.38 1.06 -2.55
N TRP A 141 4.57 2.23 -3.20
CA TRP A 141 3.91 3.45 -2.81
C TRP A 141 3.49 4.26 -4.03
N TRP A 142 2.49 5.09 -3.83
CA TRP A 142 1.97 6.05 -4.80
C TRP A 142 1.97 7.42 -4.13
N GLU A 143 2.72 8.35 -4.70
CA GLU A 143 2.75 9.72 -4.22
C GLU A 143 1.40 10.38 -4.42
N GLY A 144 0.90 11.04 -3.40
CA GLY A 144 -0.33 11.80 -3.49
C GLY A 144 -0.18 13.02 -4.39
N ARG A 145 -1.20 13.29 -5.19
CA ARG A 145 -1.29 14.49 -6.03
C ARG A 145 -2.49 15.32 -5.61
N GLY A 146 -2.40 16.65 -5.78
CA GLY A 146 -3.53 17.55 -5.49
C GLY A 146 -3.97 17.51 -4.02
N GLY A 147 -3.06 17.32 -3.07
CA GLY A 147 -3.38 17.25 -1.64
C GLY A 147 -3.78 15.87 -1.13
N ALA A 148 -3.86 14.85 -2.00
CA ALA A 148 -4.09 13.48 -1.57
C ALA A 148 -2.86 12.93 -0.82
N PRO A 149 -3.01 12.11 0.23
CA PRO A 149 -1.90 11.53 0.95
C PRO A 149 -1.19 10.46 0.12
N THR A 150 0.12 10.26 0.36
CA THR A 150 0.85 9.10 -0.12
C THR A 150 0.22 7.82 0.41
N ARG A 151 0.16 6.78 -0.42
CA ARG A 151 -0.39 5.46 -0.07
C ARG A 151 0.67 4.39 -0.23
N TYR A 152 0.55 3.34 0.56
CA TYR A 152 1.44 2.18 0.56
C TYR A 152 0.63 0.90 0.46
N ALA A 153 1.21 -0.12 -0.17
CA ALA A 153 0.67 -1.48 -0.16
C ALA A 153 1.79 -2.51 -0.32
N VAL A 154 1.53 -3.73 0.13
CA VAL A 154 2.37 -4.90 -0.15
C VAL A 154 1.62 -5.79 -1.14
N ARG A 155 2.29 -6.24 -2.20
CA ARG A 155 1.73 -7.20 -3.16
C ARG A 155 1.42 -8.52 -2.44
N PRO A 156 0.26 -9.15 -2.65
CA PRO A 156 -0.12 -10.36 -1.93
C PRO A 156 0.91 -11.49 -1.99
N ALA A 157 1.52 -11.77 -3.14
CA ALA A 157 2.57 -12.78 -3.27
C ALA A 157 3.79 -12.48 -2.41
N VAL A 158 4.26 -11.21 -2.39
CA VAL A 158 5.36 -10.77 -1.52
C VAL A 158 4.99 -10.90 -0.05
N ALA A 159 3.78 -10.50 0.33
CA ALA A 159 3.30 -10.62 1.70
C ALA A 159 3.35 -12.06 2.21
N GLN A 160 2.99 -13.05 1.38
CA GLN A 160 3.04 -14.47 1.75
C GLN A 160 4.45 -14.93 2.15
N VAL A 161 5.49 -14.47 1.45
CA VAL A 161 6.89 -14.78 1.80
C VAL A 161 7.21 -14.30 3.21
N PHE A 162 6.82 -13.07 3.54
CA PHE A 162 7.08 -12.47 4.85
C PHE A 162 6.21 -13.04 5.97
N LEU A 163 4.97 -13.44 5.68
CA LEU A 163 4.09 -14.08 6.65
C LEU A 163 4.59 -15.46 7.05
N ARG A 164 5.03 -16.29 6.08
CA ARG A 164 5.69 -17.58 6.35
C ARG A 164 7.00 -17.42 7.13
N ALA A 165 7.78 -16.41 6.81
CA ALA A 165 9.02 -16.10 7.52
C ALA A 165 8.81 -15.67 8.99
N GLY A 166 7.62 -15.26 9.35
CA GLY A 166 7.28 -14.81 10.71
C GLY A 166 6.84 -15.90 11.68
N THR A 167 6.55 -17.09 11.16
CA THR A 167 6.30 -18.31 11.96
C THR A 167 7.63 -19.00 12.25
#